data_46190f174cc83a48828694bfb52e77ea
#
_entry.id   46190f174cc83a48828694bfb52e77ea
#
_cell.length_a   1.000
_cell.length_b   1.000
_cell.length_c   1.000
_cell.angle_alpha   90.00
_cell.angle_beta   90.00
_cell.angle_gamma   90.00
#
_symmetry.space_group_name_H-M   'P 1'
#
loop_
_entity.id
_entity.type
_entity.pdbx_description
1 polymer ?
#
loop_
_entity_poly.entity_id
_entity_poly.type
_entity_poly.pdbx_seq_one_letter_code
_entity_poly.pdbx_strand_id
1 'polypeptide(L)'
;MEPLLEPPLSAIQAAGFLLAGAAVIGNDALQTLGTFLAANRGRIPRPLQALFLCTLLCAVLLLGWGRSGGEPSWGRLDTFPLPERLFWVDLLPPLAVLALTRLGAPVSTTFLVLTAFTPANLPALLRQSLLGYGGALLSGGLVYGLVAWVQQRQGGERGGDQVEAQGRPHLEALPMEGQQEWPWLALQWLATGWLWSQWLIQDLANVYVYLPRQLAAPQMGLSLAALCGAVCLLLASGGGPIQQRLTSKSHVDAPRAATLIATLYALILTGFSAVSRGPLSTTWVFLGLLAGREMALQLSLRER
;
A
#
# COMPACT_ATOMS: atom_id res chain seq x y z
N MET A 1 24.99 32.11 18.66
CA MET A 1 24.26 31.61 17.50
C MET A 1 22.88 31.20 18.02
N GLU A 2 21.91 32.14 17.97
CA GLU A 2 20.54 31.84 18.39
C GLU A 2 19.99 30.74 17.49
N PRO A 3 19.33 29.69 18.03
CA PRO A 3 18.60 28.76 17.21
C PRO A 3 17.51 29.58 16.51
N LEU A 4 17.60 29.68 15.18
CA LEU A 4 16.52 30.21 14.35
C LEU A 4 15.31 29.35 14.67
N LEU A 5 14.40 29.88 15.51
CA LEU A 5 13.10 29.26 15.76
C LEU A 5 12.40 29.20 14.41
N GLU A 6 12.34 27.97 13.85
CA GLU A 6 11.58 27.74 12.62
C GLU A 6 10.17 28.29 12.82
N PRO A 7 9.62 28.98 11.81
CA PRO A 7 8.27 29.55 11.93
C PRO A 7 7.27 28.42 12.24
N PRO A 8 6.29 28.68 13.11
CA PRO A 8 5.28 27.70 13.45
C PRO A 8 4.52 27.27 12.18
N LEU A 9 4.16 25.99 12.07
CA LEU A 9 3.36 25.48 10.98
C LEU A 9 2.08 26.30 10.81
N SER A 10 1.77 26.70 9.58
CA SER A 10 0.51 27.38 9.32
C SER A 10 -0.67 26.40 9.54
N ALA A 11 -1.84 26.94 9.91
CA ALA A 11 -3.04 26.14 10.09
C ALA A 11 -3.40 25.33 8.82
N ILE A 12 -3.12 25.88 7.62
CA ILE A 12 -3.38 25.20 6.34
C ILE A 12 -2.39 24.05 6.12
N GLN A 13 -1.10 24.22 6.48
CA GLN A 13 -0.11 23.14 6.43
C GLN A 13 -0.53 21.97 7.33
N ALA A 14 -0.88 22.27 8.57
CA ALA A 14 -1.33 21.25 9.52
C ALA A 14 -2.63 20.57 9.05
N ALA A 15 -3.61 21.32 8.58
CA ALA A 15 -4.84 20.78 8.03
C ALA A 15 -4.60 19.92 6.79
N GLY A 16 -3.76 20.38 5.86
CA GLY A 16 -3.38 19.64 4.66
C GLY A 16 -2.69 18.33 4.99
N PHE A 17 -1.74 18.34 5.92
CA PHE A 17 -1.05 17.13 6.40
C PHE A 17 -2.03 16.13 7.02
N LEU A 18 -2.93 16.58 7.91
CA LEU A 18 -3.89 15.70 8.55
C LEU A 18 -4.91 15.13 7.57
N LEU A 19 -5.42 15.94 6.65
CA LEU A 19 -6.35 15.50 5.61
C LEU A 19 -5.66 14.54 4.63
N ALA A 20 -4.45 14.85 4.18
CA ALA A 20 -3.68 13.97 3.32
C ALA A 20 -3.31 12.66 4.03
N GLY A 21 -2.90 12.72 5.29
CA GLY A 21 -2.64 11.54 6.11
C GLY A 21 -3.85 10.62 6.24
N ALA A 22 -5.01 11.20 6.55
CA ALA A 22 -6.27 10.45 6.61
C ALA A 22 -6.67 9.87 5.24
N ALA A 23 -6.45 10.62 4.15
CA ALA A 23 -6.75 10.21 2.79
C ALA A 23 -5.85 9.05 2.33
N VAL A 24 -4.53 9.21 2.47
CA VAL A 24 -3.54 8.20 2.06
C VAL A 24 -3.68 6.92 2.87
N ILE A 25 -3.83 7.02 4.19
CA ILE A 25 -4.02 5.84 5.06
C ILE A 25 -5.39 5.21 4.82
N GLY A 26 -6.44 6.00 4.64
CA GLY A 26 -7.80 5.50 4.41
C GLY A 26 -8.01 4.88 3.03
N ASN A 27 -7.25 5.24 2.01
CA ASN A 27 -7.36 4.76 0.64
C ASN A 27 -6.23 3.79 0.27
N ASP A 28 -4.99 4.27 0.22
CA ASP A 28 -3.88 3.51 -0.36
C ASP A 28 -3.31 2.46 0.59
N ALA A 29 -3.28 2.74 1.91
CA ALA A 29 -2.82 1.74 2.88
C ALA A 29 -3.67 0.47 2.87
N LEU A 30 -4.98 0.58 2.57
CA LEU A 30 -5.85 -0.58 2.49
C LEU A 30 -5.56 -1.47 1.29
N GLN A 31 -5.07 -0.92 0.19
CA GLN A 31 -4.63 -1.70 -0.96
C GLN A 31 -3.38 -2.52 -0.61
N THR A 32 -2.53 -1.98 0.26
CA THR A 32 -1.31 -2.63 0.77
C THR A 32 -1.59 -3.62 1.89
N LEU A 33 -2.44 -3.23 2.84
CA LEU A 33 -2.71 -4.01 4.07
C LEU A 33 -3.94 -4.91 3.97
N GLY A 34 -4.73 -4.82 2.90
CA GLY A 34 -6.02 -5.53 2.79
C GLY A 34 -5.89 -7.04 2.97
N THR A 35 -4.90 -7.66 2.34
CA THR A 35 -4.61 -9.10 2.47
C THR A 35 -4.11 -9.47 3.86
N PHE A 36 -3.31 -8.58 4.49
CA PHE A 36 -2.85 -8.76 5.87
C PHE A 36 -4.02 -8.73 6.85
N LEU A 37 -4.90 -7.75 6.73
CA LEU A 37 -6.07 -7.63 7.60
C LEU A 37 -7.05 -8.79 7.44
N ALA A 38 -7.23 -9.28 6.21
CA ALA A 38 -8.07 -10.45 5.92
C ALA A 38 -7.48 -11.72 6.55
N ALA A 39 -6.20 -12.02 6.28
CA ALA A 39 -5.54 -13.22 6.76
C ALA A 39 -5.39 -13.28 8.29
N ASN A 40 -5.35 -12.14 8.98
CA ASN A 40 -5.23 -12.06 10.44
C ASN A 40 -6.58 -11.91 11.16
N ARG A 41 -7.70 -11.85 10.42
CA ARG A 41 -9.03 -11.70 11.03
C ARG A 41 -9.34 -12.89 11.95
N GLY A 42 -9.60 -12.60 13.22
CA GLY A 42 -9.89 -13.62 14.24
C GLY A 42 -8.68 -14.45 14.72
N ARG A 43 -7.49 -14.28 14.10
CA ARG A 43 -6.26 -14.98 14.49
C ARG A 43 -5.37 -14.15 15.42
N ILE A 44 -5.15 -12.89 15.05
CA ILE A 44 -4.27 -11.97 15.80
C ILE A 44 -5.07 -10.75 16.25
N PRO A 45 -4.93 -10.31 17.50
CA PRO A 45 -5.62 -9.11 18.01
C PRO A 45 -5.23 -7.85 17.26
N ARG A 46 -6.22 -6.98 16.95
CA ARG A 46 -5.98 -5.70 16.24
C ARG A 46 -4.93 -4.79 16.91
N PRO A 47 -4.86 -4.68 18.24
CA PRO A 47 -3.80 -3.88 18.88
C PRO A 47 -2.38 -4.36 18.55
N LEU A 48 -2.16 -5.66 18.43
CA LEU A 48 -0.85 -6.20 18.04
C LEU A 48 -0.53 -5.90 16.56
N GLN A 49 -1.53 -5.97 15.68
CA GLN A 49 -1.40 -5.54 14.28
C GLN A 49 -1.07 -4.04 14.21
N ALA A 50 -1.74 -3.20 15.00
CA ALA A 50 -1.47 -1.77 15.08
C ALA A 50 -0.06 -1.47 15.58
N LEU A 51 0.37 -2.14 16.66
CA LEU A 51 1.71 -2.00 17.19
C LEU A 51 2.77 -2.32 16.15
N PHE A 52 2.63 -3.43 15.43
CA PHE A 52 3.54 -3.82 14.35
C PHE A 52 3.62 -2.75 13.24
N LEU A 53 2.48 -2.30 12.73
CA LEU A 53 2.43 -1.34 11.63
C LEU A 53 2.94 0.05 12.05
N CYS A 54 2.60 0.51 13.25
CA CYS A 54 3.09 1.78 13.79
C CYS A 54 4.59 1.73 14.10
N THR A 55 5.11 0.61 14.61
CA THR A 55 6.56 0.44 14.83
C THR A 55 7.33 0.56 13.53
N LEU A 56 6.88 -0.12 12.46
CA LEU A 56 7.51 -0.01 11.14
C LEU A 56 7.37 1.39 10.55
N LEU A 57 6.21 2.04 10.71
CA LEU A 57 5.99 3.41 10.28
C LEU A 57 6.99 4.36 10.95
N CYS A 58 7.10 4.29 12.26
CA CYS A 58 8.07 5.11 13.00
C CYS A 58 9.51 4.80 12.57
N ALA A 59 9.88 3.53 12.44
CA ALA A 59 11.24 3.14 12.05
C ALA A 59 11.60 3.66 10.64
N VAL A 60 10.73 3.46 9.66
CA VAL A 60 10.97 3.89 8.26
C VAL A 60 11.09 5.40 8.17
N LEU A 61 10.16 6.15 8.80
CA LEU A 61 10.16 7.60 8.71
C LEU A 61 11.31 8.24 9.50
N LEU A 62 11.64 7.72 10.69
CA LEU A 62 12.79 8.22 11.46
C LEU A 62 14.11 7.92 10.75
N LEU A 63 14.22 6.76 10.08
CA LEU A 63 15.40 6.47 9.26
C LEU A 63 15.51 7.42 8.05
N GLY A 64 14.41 7.72 7.37
CA GLY A 64 14.36 8.70 6.29
C GLY A 64 14.77 10.08 6.79
N TRP A 65 14.13 10.55 7.85
CA TRP A 65 14.38 11.84 8.48
C TRP A 65 15.84 12.00 8.93
N GLY A 66 16.42 10.98 9.57
CA GLY A 66 17.80 11.01 10.04
C GLY A 66 18.82 10.98 8.90
N ARG A 67 18.54 10.24 7.80
CA ARG A 67 19.45 10.11 6.64
C ARG A 67 19.40 11.28 5.69
N SER A 68 18.25 11.95 5.60
CA SER A 68 17.99 13.04 4.63
C SER A 68 18.03 14.43 5.29
N GLY A 69 18.74 14.58 6.41
CA GLY A 69 18.92 15.89 7.06
C GLY A 69 17.63 16.55 7.52
N GLY A 70 16.68 15.77 8.03
CA GLY A 70 15.39 16.25 8.53
C GLY A 70 14.19 16.06 7.58
N GLU A 71 14.41 15.40 6.41
CA GLU A 71 13.36 15.15 5.42
C GLU A 71 12.87 13.69 5.52
N PRO A 72 11.60 13.43 5.89
CA PRO A 72 11.11 12.07 6.12
C PRO A 72 10.69 11.32 4.85
N SER A 73 10.58 11.99 3.69
CA SER A 73 10.06 11.40 2.45
C SER A 73 11.11 10.71 1.57
N TRP A 74 12.32 10.48 2.09
CA TRP A 74 13.41 9.77 1.39
C TRP A 74 13.85 10.44 0.08
N GLY A 75 13.80 11.79 0.00
CA GLY A 75 14.14 12.56 -1.20
C GLY A 75 13.11 12.49 -2.33
N ARG A 76 11.93 11.92 -2.09
CA ARG A 76 10.88 11.81 -3.13
C ARG A 76 10.20 13.13 -3.43
N LEU A 77 10.36 14.12 -2.56
CA LEU A 77 9.83 15.47 -2.75
C LEU A 77 10.84 16.44 -3.37
N ASP A 78 12.04 15.98 -3.77
CA ASP A 78 13.08 16.84 -4.34
C ASP A 78 12.61 17.60 -5.58
N THR A 79 11.73 16.99 -6.37
CA THR A 79 11.14 17.61 -7.58
C THR A 79 9.80 18.31 -7.32
N PHE A 80 9.35 18.38 -6.06
CA PHE A 80 8.10 19.00 -5.64
C PHE A 80 8.40 20.12 -4.64
N PRO A 81 8.72 21.35 -5.10
CA PRO A 81 8.99 22.46 -4.20
C PRO A 81 7.77 22.78 -3.33
N LEU A 82 8.02 23.16 -2.08
CA LEU A 82 6.96 23.68 -1.23
C LEU A 82 6.57 25.05 -1.74
N PRO A 83 5.28 25.32 -2.01
CA PRO A 83 4.81 26.66 -2.33
C PRO A 83 5.13 27.65 -1.18
N GLU A 84 5.47 28.90 -1.50
CA GLU A 84 5.70 29.95 -0.51
C GLU A 84 4.49 30.13 0.43
N ARG A 85 3.28 29.93 -0.11
CA ARG A 85 2.03 29.97 0.65
C ARG A 85 1.08 28.88 0.15
N LEU A 86 0.47 28.18 1.09
CA LEU A 86 -0.65 27.28 0.83
C LEU A 86 -1.95 28.04 1.06
N PHE A 87 -2.93 27.76 0.21
CA PHE A 87 -4.28 28.33 0.26
C PHE A 87 -5.29 27.22 0.58
N TRP A 88 -6.52 27.59 0.92
CA TRP A 88 -7.59 26.63 1.17
C TRP A 88 -7.88 25.72 -0.03
N VAL A 89 -7.61 26.16 -1.26
CA VAL A 89 -7.79 25.36 -2.48
C VAL A 89 -6.83 24.16 -2.53
N ASP A 90 -5.69 24.24 -1.87
CA ASP A 90 -4.71 23.15 -1.79
C ASP A 90 -5.20 22.00 -0.90
N LEU A 91 -6.27 22.20 -0.13
CA LEU A 91 -6.92 21.15 0.65
C LEU A 91 -7.94 20.34 -0.18
N LEU A 92 -8.33 20.81 -1.36
CA LEU A 92 -9.31 20.12 -2.22
C LEU A 92 -8.85 18.72 -2.68
N PRO A 93 -7.59 18.49 -3.06
CA PRO A 93 -7.14 17.17 -3.46
C PRO A 93 -7.32 16.10 -2.37
N PRO A 94 -6.82 16.24 -1.14
CA PRO A 94 -7.04 15.24 -0.11
C PRO A 94 -8.51 15.12 0.31
N LEU A 95 -9.29 16.19 0.26
CA LEU A 95 -10.74 16.12 0.50
C LEU A 95 -11.45 15.31 -0.59
N ALA A 96 -11.06 15.46 -1.86
CA ALA A 96 -11.58 14.65 -2.96
C ALA A 96 -11.24 13.16 -2.76
N VAL A 97 -10.00 12.84 -2.37
CA VAL A 97 -9.62 11.46 -2.04
C VAL A 97 -10.49 10.90 -0.92
N LEU A 98 -10.69 11.65 0.17
CA LEU A 98 -11.54 11.21 1.29
C LEU A 98 -12.99 10.97 0.86
N ALA A 99 -13.55 11.83 0.02
CA ALA A 99 -14.90 11.66 -0.51
C ALA A 99 -15.00 10.38 -1.37
N LEU A 100 -14.05 10.16 -2.28
CA LEU A 100 -13.99 8.97 -3.13
C LEU A 100 -13.74 7.68 -2.30
N THR A 101 -12.93 7.78 -1.25
CA THR A 101 -12.71 6.68 -0.30
C THR A 101 -14.00 6.26 0.39
N ARG A 102 -14.84 7.22 0.80
CA ARG A 102 -16.15 6.92 1.40
C ARG A 102 -17.10 6.24 0.42
N LEU A 103 -16.98 6.52 -0.87
CA LEU A 103 -17.72 5.81 -1.93
C LEU A 103 -17.11 4.42 -2.22
N GLY A 104 -15.99 4.07 -1.57
CA GLY A 104 -15.27 2.82 -1.77
C GLY A 104 -14.56 2.75 -3.12
N ALA A 105 -14.19 3.88 -3.71
CA ALA A 105 -13.42 3.95 -4.94
C ALA A 105 -11.92 4.03 -4.59
N PRO A 106 -11.11 3.04 -4.99
CA PRO A 106 -9.65 3.15 -4.92
C PRO A 106 -9.19 4.19 -5.93
N VAL A 107 -8.45 5.20 -5.46
CA VAL A 107 -7.91 6.27 -6.31
C VAL A 107 -6.43 6.47 -5.99
N SER A 108 -5.68 6.99 -6.96
CA SER A 108 -4.28 7.32 -6.74
C SER A 108 -4.16 8.67 -6.04
N THR A 109 -3.73 8.66 -4.79
CA THR A 109 -3.41 9.88 -4.05
C THR A 109 -2.22 10.61 -4.66
N THR A 110 -1.24 9.88 -5.20
CA THR A 110 -0.08 10.43 -5.90
C THR A 110 -0.52 11.35 -7.06
N PHE A 111 -1.46 10.89 -7.90
CA PHE A 111 -1.96 11.74 -8.99
C PHE A 111 -2.77 12.93 -8.46
N LEU A 112 -3.69 12.71 -7.51
CA LEU A 112 -4.56 13.78 -7.05
C LEU A 112 -3.83 14.84 -6.22
N VAL A 113 -2.92 14.40 -5.34
CA VAL A 113 -2.23 15.32 -4.42
C VAL A 113 -0.99 15.92 -5.05
N LEU A 114 -0.02 15.10 -5.51
CA LEU A 114 1.26 15.64 -5.97
C LEU A 114 1.15 16.46 -7.27
N THR A 115 0.24 16.10 -8.20
CA THR A 115 0.06 16.91 -9.40
C THR A 115 -0.58 18.26 -9.13
N ALA A 116 -1.33 18.41 -8.05
CA ALA A 116 -1.86 19.71 -7.63
C ALA A 116 -0.72 20.66 -7.21
N PHE A 117 0.35 20.13 -6.58
CA PHE A 117 1.53 20.93 -6.21
C PHE A 117 2.44 21.23 -7.39
N THR A 118 2.62 20.30 -8.33
CA THR A 118 3.51 20.46 -9.47
C THR A 118 2.94 19.78 -10.71
N PRO A 119 2.02 20.43 -11.43
CA PRO A 119 1.39 19.86 -12.64
C PRO A 119 2.40 19.48 -13.73
N ALA A 120 3.54 20.17 -13.80
CA ALA A 120 4.61 19.90 -14.76
C ALA A 120 5.20 18.47 -14.62
N ASN A 121 5.09 17.85 -13.44
CA ASN A 121 5.59 16.48 -13.19
C ASN A 121 4.60 15.39 -13.64
N LEU A 122 3.38 15.73 -14.08
CA LEU A 122 2.36 14.76 -14.49
C LEU A 122 2.84 13.78 -15.57
N PRO A 123 3.55 14.19 -16.65
CA PRO A 123 4.03 13.23 -17.66
C PRO A 123 5.01 12.20 -17.09
N ALA A 124 5.89 12.62 -16.18
CA ALA A 124 6.84 11.72 -15.52
C ALA A 124 6.13 10.73 -14.60
N LEU A 125 5.17 11.21 -13.81
CA LEU A 125 4.32 10.37 -12.94
C LEU A 125 3.52 9.36 -13.76
N LEU A 126 2.90 9.77 -14.85
CA LEU A 126 2.15 8.88 -15.75
C LEU A 126 3.05 7.79 -16.32
N ARG A 127 4.22 8.15 -16.87
CA ARG A 127 5.15 7.18 -17.42
C ARG A 127 5.59 6.16 -16.39
N GLN A 128 5.99 6.59 -15.20
CA GLN A 128 6.44 5.71 -14.13
C GLN A 128 5.30 4.79 -13.64
N SER A 129 4.10 5.33 -13.50
CA SER A 129 2.93 4.57 -13.05
C SER A 129 2.45 3.56 -14.10
N LEU A 130 2.52 3.88 -15.39
CA LEU A 130 2.25 2.95 -16.49
C LEU A 130 3.27 1.81 -16.54
N LEU A 131 4.55 2.10 -16.36
CA LEU A 131 5.60 1.08 -16.25
C LEU A 131 5.38 0.20 -15.03
N GLY A 132 5.00 0.80 -13.90
CA GLY A 132 4.64 0.08 -12.68
C GLY A 132 3.44 -0.84 -12.86
N TYR A 133 2.37 -0.34 -13.49
CA TYR A 133 1.19 -1.13 -13.83
C TYR A 133 1.53 -2.30 -14.76
N GLY A 134 2.23 -2.03 -15.87
CA GLY A 134 2.61 -3.06 -16.85
C GLY A 134 3.53 -4.12 -16.24
N GLY A 135 4.55 -3.72 -15.48
CA GLY A 135 5.44 -4.63 -14.78
C GLY A 135 4.70 -5.50 -13.76
N ALA A 136 3.76 -4.93 -13.03
CA ALA A 136 2.92 -5.64 -12.06
C ALA A 136 1.96 -6.62 -12.74
N LEU A 137 1.32 -6.21 -13.85
CA LEU A 137 0.44 -7.07 -14.65
C LEU A 137 1.17 -8.29 -15.18
N LEU A 138 2.35 -8.09 -15.77
CA LEU A 138 3.17 -9.18 -16.30
C LEU A 138 3.67 -10.10 -15.18
N SER A 139 4.19 -9.54 -14.09
CA SER A 139 4.69 -10.33 -12.95
C SER A 139 3.57 -11.12 -12.28
N GLY A 140 2.39 -10.50 -12.07
CA GLY A 140 1.21 -11.17 -11.56
C GLY A 140 0.75 -12.29 -12.49
N GLY A 141 0.64 -12.01 -13.79
CA GLY A 141 0.26 -13.02 -14.79
C GLY A 141 1.19 -14.22 -14.81
N LEU A 142 2.51 -13.97 -14.84
CA LEU A 142 3.53 -15.04 -14.86
C LEU A 142 3.53 -15.87 -13.59
N VAL A 143 3.55 -15.24 -12.41
CA VAL A 143 3.61 -15.97 -11.12
C VAL A 143 2.34 -16.78 -10.90
N TYR A 144 1.17 -16.18 -11.09
CA TYR A 144 -0.09 -16.91 -10.90
C TYR A 144 -0.34 -17.92 -12.00
N GLY A 145 0.08 -17.68 -13.23
CA GLY A 145 0.06 -18.68 -14.31
C GLY A 145 0.94 -19.88 -14.00
N LEU A 146 2.17 -19.65 -13.49
CA LEU A 146 3.05 -20.73 -13.06
C LEU A 146 2.46 -21.54 -11.90
N VAL A 147 1.90 -20.87 -10.89
CA VAL A 147 1.26 -21.53 -9.74
C VAL A 147 0.08 -22.39 -10.22
N ALA A 148 -0.78 -21.85 -11.10
CA ALA A 148 -1.90 -22.60 -11.67
C ALA A 148 -1.43 -23.82 -12.47
N TRP A 149 -0.41 -23.67 -13.31
CA TRP A 149 0.18 -24.76 -14.09
C TRP A 149 0.80 -25.87 -13.22
N VAL A 150 1.55 -25.51 -12.16
CA VAL A 150 2.10 -26.49 -11.21
C VAL A 150 0.98 -27.28 -10.52
N GLN A 151 -0.08 -26.60 -10.10
CA GLN A 151 -1.22 -27.25 -9.45
C GLN A 151 -1.97 -28.21 -10.39
N GLN A 152 -2.15 -27.84 -11.65
CA GLN A 152 -2.76 -28.74 -12.65
C GLN A 152 -1.94 -30.00 -12.84
N ARG A 153 -0.61 -29.91 -12.86
CA ARG A 153 0.26 -31.10 -12.98
C ARG A 153 0.19 -32.01 -11.75
N GLN A 154 0.11 -31.42 -10.55
CA GLN A 154 0.02 -32.18 -9.29
C GLN A 154 -1.40 -32.77 -9.06
N GLY A 155 -2.45 -32.11 -9.54
CA GLY A 155 -3.84 -32.54 -9.42
C GLY A 155 -4.18 -33.72 -10.35
N GLY A 156 -3.48 -33.86 -11.47
CA GLY A 156 -3.63 -34.98 -12.38
C GLY A 156 -3.19 -36.34 -11.80
N GLU A 157 -2.41 -36.35 -10.71
CA GLU A 157 -1.95 -37.58 -10.02
C GLU A 157 -2.86 -37.99 -8.85
N ARG A 158 -3.82 -37.15 -8.43
CA ARG A 158 -4.74 -37.42 -7.31
C ARG A 158 -6.20 -37.43 -7.78
N GLY A 159 -6.63 -38.55 -8.33
CA GLY A 159 -8.01 -39.04 -8.48
C GLY A 159 -9.16 -38.06 -8.67
N GLY A 160 -9.84 -38.23 -9.79
CA GLY A 160 -10.90 -37.45 -10.42
C GLY A 160 -12.27 -37.30 -9.74
N ASP A 161 -12.46 -37.44 -8.43
CA ASP A 161 -13.82 -37.59 -7.88
C ASP A 161 -14.35 -36.42 -7.01
N GLN A 162 -13.60 -35.30 -6.86
CA GLN A 162 -14.06 -34.18 -6.01
C GLN A 162 -14.09 -32.80 -6.69
N VAL A 163 -13.97 -32.71 -8.02
CA VAL A 163 -13.80 -31.43 -8.73
C VAL A 163 -15.12 -30.83 -9.24
N GLU A 164 -16.25 -31.50 -9.12
CA GLU A 164 -17.51 -31.08 -9.79
C GLU A 164 -18.38 -30.07 -9.01
N ALA A 165 -18.10 -29.77 -7.75
CA ALA A 165 -19.05 -28.99 -6.91
C ALA A 165 -18.86 -27.47 -6.87
N GLN A 166 -17.71 -26.92 -7.27
CA GLN A 166 -17.51 -25.46 -7.23
C GLN A 166 -16.54 -24.99 -8.33
N GLY A 167 -17.10 -24.44 -9.41
CA GLY A 167 -16.39 -23.97 -10.60
C GLY A 167 -15.43 -22.78 -10.43
N ARG A 168 -14.53 -22.83 -9.46
CA ARG A 168 -13.43 -21.87 -9.26
C ARG A 168 -12.14 -22.64 -8.97
N PRO A 169 -11.00 -22.25 -9.59
CA PRO A 169 -9.73 -22.88 -9.25
C PRO A 169 -9.40 -22.55 -7.78
N HIS A 170 -9.38 -23.58 -6.95
CA HIS A 170 -8.98 -23.52 -5.55
C HIS A 170 -7.46 -23.24 -5.40
N LEU A 171 -6.97 -22.09 -5.85
CA LEU A 171 -5.68 -21.58 -5.39
C LEU A 171 -5.70 -21.26 -3.88
N GLU A 172 -6.91 -21.11 -3.34
CA GLU A 172 -7.17 -20.73 -1.93
C GLU A 172 -7.56 -21.91 -1.05
N ALA A 173 -8.04 -22.99 -1.64
CA ALA A 173 -8.43 -24.18 -0.91
C ALA A 173 -7.52 -25.37 -1.28
N LEU A 174 -6.26 -25.30 -0.86
CA LEU A 174 -5.58 -26.53 -0.49
C LEU A 174 -6.06 -26.83 0.93
N PRO A 175 -6.97 -27.78 1.15
CA PRO A 175 -7.27 -28.29 2.48
C PRO A 175 -6.03 -29.08 2.89
N MET A 176 -5.16 -28.41 3.61
CA MET A 176 -4.13 -29.04 4.38
C MET A 176 -4.66 -29.14 5.80
N GLU A 177 -5.66 -30.01 6.00
CA GLU A 177 -5.98 -30.54 7.31
C GLU A 177 -4.68 -31.08 7.92
N GLY A 178 -4.16 -30.39 8.95
CA GLY A 178 -2.99 -30.80 9.71
C GLY A 178 -1.66 -30.12 9.43
N GLN A 179 -1.50 -29.24 8.44
CA GLN A 179 -0.25 -28.49 8.30
C GLN A 179 -0.29 -27.16 9.08
N GLN A 180 0.77 -26.95 9.87
CA GLN A 180 0.97 -25.77 10.71
C GLN A 180 0.78 -24.47 9.91
N GLU A 181 -0.27 -23.71 10.19
CA GLU A 181 -0.53 -22.40 9.59
C GLU A 181 0.50 -21.35 10.06
N TRP A 182 1.15 -21.57 11.19
CA TRP A 182 2.07 -20.63 11.82
C TRP A 182 3.27 -20.21 10.98
N PRO A 183 3.97 -21.09 10.24
CA PRO A 183 5.06 -20.65 9.37
C PRO A 183 4.59 -19.71 8.27
N TRP A 184 3.42 -19.97 7.69
CA TRP A 184 2.84 -19.09 6.67
C TRP A 184 2.37 -17.76 7.23
N LEU A 185 1.85 -17.77 8.45
CA LEU A 185 1.46 -16.54 9.14
C LEU A 185 2.70 -15.69 9.45
N ALA A 186 3.80 -16.30 9.94
CA ALA A 186 5.06 -15.61 10.17
C ALA A 186 5.64 -15.03 8.87
N LEU A 187 5.66 -15.79 7.78
CA LEU A 187 6.10 -15.33 6.47
C LEU A 187 5.21 -14.19 5.96
N GLN A 188 3.91 -14.26 6.17
CA GLN A 188 2.97 -13.22 5.80
C GLN A 188 3.25 -11.91 6.56
N TRP A 189 3.59 -11.98 7.86
CA TRP A 189 3.98 -10.81 8.64
C TRP A 189 5.29 -10.21 8.12
N LEU A 190 6.29 -11.03 7.79
CA LEU A 190 7.55 -10.56 7.20
C LEU A 190 7.34 -9.91 5.83
N ALA A 191 6.58 -10.57 4.95
CA ALA A 191 6.26 -10.04 3.63
C ALA A 191 5.45 -8.74 3.72
N THR A 192 4.49 -8.67 4.65
CA THR A 192 3.72 -7.45 4.88
C THR A 192 4.59 -6.34 5.47
N GLY A 193 5.49 -6.65 6.38
CA GLY A 193 6.43 -5.67 6.94
C GLY A 193 7.34 -5.07 5.87
N TRP A 194 7.85 -5.90 4.97
CA TRP A 194 8.62 -5.45 3.82
C TRP A 194 7.78 -4.58 2.89
N LEU A 195 6.61 -5.06 2.48
CA LEU A 195 5.69 -4.32 1.62
C LEU A 195 5.29 -2.97 2.25
N TRP A 196 4.91 -2.98 3.53
CA TRP A 196 4.52 -1.78 4.26
C TRP A 196 5.66 -0.76 4.31
N SER A 197 6.89 -1.21 4.55
CA SER A 197 8.07 -0.34 4.55
C SER A 197 8.30 0.30 3.18
N GLN A 198 8.17 -0.45 2.09
CA GLN A 198 8.32 0.09 0.72
C GLN A 198 7.19 1.05 0.38
N TRP A 199 5.97 0.74 0.78
CA TRP A 199 4.81 1.60 0.58
C TRP A 199 4.97 2.94 1.34
N LEU A 200 5.41 2.91 2.60
CA LEU A 200 5.67 4.11 3.40
C LEU A 200 6.69 5.03 2.72
N ILE A 201 7.74 4.48 2.15
CA ILE A 201 8.75 5.23 1.39
C ILE A 201 8.12 5.87 0.14
N GLN A 202 7.19 5.17 -0.55
CA GLN A 202 6.59 5.66 -1.79
C GLN A 202 5.50 6.70 -1.55
N ASP A 203 4.54 6.40 -0.69
CA ASP A 203 3.28 7.14 -0.62
C ASP A 203 3.22 8.23 0.44
N LEU A 204 4.09 8.20 1.47
CA LEU A 204 4.07 9.26 2.46
C LEU A 204 4.58 10.61 1.94
N ALA A 205 5.28 10.65 0.81
CA ALA A 205 5.53 11.89 0.07
C ALA A 205 4.22 12.67 -0.19
N ASN A 206 3.11 11.97 -0.48
CA ASN A 206 1.78 12.57 -0.70
C ASN A 206 1.23 13.27 0.55
N VAL A 207 1.73 12.92 1.72
CA VAL A 207 1.34 13.52 3.00
C VAL A 207 2.29 14.64 3.39
N TYR A 208 3.60 14.36 3.34
CA TYR A 208 4.63 15.30 3.72
C TYR A 208 4.79 16.47 2.74
N VAL A 209 4.16 16.42 1.56
CA VAL A 209 4.16 17.55 0.60
C VAL A 209 3.58 18.84 1.20
N TYR A 210 2.73 18.73 2.23
CA TYR A 210 2.14 19.88 2.95
C TYR A 210 3.05 20.50 4.01
N LEU A 211 4.10 19.80 4.44
CA LEU A 211 4.99 20.24 5.50
C LEU A 211 6.30 20.81 4.96
N PRO A 212 7.05 21.58 5.77
CA PRO A 212 8.43 21.96 5.45
C PRO A 212 9.24 20.72 5.10
N ARG A 213 10.18 20.86 4.17
CA ARG A 213 11.01 19.73 3.72
C ARG A 213 11.92 19.20 4.83
N GLN A 214 12.36 20.08 5.71
CA GLN A 214 13.10 19.71 6.92
C GLN A 214 12.21 19.91 8.14
N LEU A 215 12.05 18.88 8.92
CA LEU A 215 11.24 18.91 10.14
C LEU A 215 12.16 18.93 11.37
N ALA A 216 11.87 19.85 12.30
CA ALA A 216 12.43 19.79 13.63
C ALA A 216 11.92 18.55 14.38
N ALA A 217 12.68 18.06 15.37
CA ALA A 217 12.31 16.84 16.12
C ALA A 217 10.89 16.89 16.74
N PRO A 218 10.39 17.99 17.30
CA PRO A 218 9.01 18.08 17.78
C PRO A 218 7.97 17.93 16.66
N GLN A 219 8.21 18.55 15.50
CA GLN A 219 7.33 18.47 14.34
C GLN A 219 7.29 17.04 13.79
N MET A 220 8.46 16.37 13.73
CA MET A 220 8.57 14.98 13.36
C MET A 220 7.79 14.08 14.33
N GLY A 221 7.93 14.28 15.65
CA GLY A 221 7.19 13.54 16.67
C GLY A 221 5.68 13.68 16.54
N LEU A 222 5.19 14.93 16.30
CA LEU A 222 3.75 15.18 16.08
C LEU A 222 3.24 14.54 14.80
N SER A 223 4.02 14.55 13.72
CA SER A 223 3.65 13.92 12.46
C SER A 223 3.52 12.40 12.61
N LEU A 224 4.46 11.76 13.33
CA LEU A 224 4.39 10.32 13.63
C LEU A 224 3.17 9.99 14.48
N ALA A 225 2.89 10.77 15.53
CA ALA A 225 1.74 10.56 16.38
C ALA A 225 0.43 10.65 15.60
N ALA A 226 0.30 11.62 14.70
CA ALA A 226 -0.87 11.79 13.85
C ALA A 226 -1.05 10.60 12.88
N LEU A 227 0.02 10.16 12.21
CA LEU A 227 -0.03 9.03 11.28
C LEU A 227 -0.29 7.71 11.99
N CYS A 228 0.33 7.44 13.13
CA CYS A 228 0.03 6.27 13.96
C CYS A 228 -1.43 6.30 14.44
N GLY A 229 -1.93 7.46 14.85
CA GLY A 229 -3.34 7.65 15.20
C GLY A 229 -4.27 7.29 14.04
N ALA A 230 -3.96 7.73 12.82
CA ALA A 230 -4.74 7.38 11.63
C ALA A 230 -4.71 5.87 11.33
N VAL A 231 -3.56 5.19 11.46
CA VAL A 231 -3.44 3.73 11.33
C VAL A 231 -4.28 3.02 12.39
N CYS A 232 -4.20 3.46 13.65
CA CYS A 232 -5.01 2.88 14.73
C CYS A 232 -6.51 3.03 14.48
N LEU A 233 -6.97 4.21 14.00
CA LEU A 233 -8.37 4.47 13.64
C LEU A 233 -8.81 3.58 12.46
N LEU A 234 -7.97 3.42 11.45
CA LEU A 234 -8.24 2.52 10.32
C LEU A 234 -8.46 1.08 10.80
N LEU A 235 -7.58 0.56 11.65
CA LEU A 235 -7.68 -0.79 12.19
C LEU A 235 -8.90 -0.95 13.11
N ALA A 236 -9.19 0.05 13.95
CA ALA A 236 -10.36 0.05 14.82
C ALA A 236 -11.67 0.01 14.01
N SER A 237 -11.74 0.75 12.88
CA SER A 237 -12.90 0.74 11.98
C SER A 237 -13.03 -0.52 11.11
N GLY A 238 -12.07 -1.44 11.18
CA GLY A 238 -12.07 -2.66 10.37
C GLY A 238 -11.73 -2.44 8.89
N GLY A 239 -11.05 -1.34 8.57
CA GLY A 239 -10.58 -1.02 7.23
C GLY A 239 -11.59 -0.30 6.33
N GLY A 240 -12.81 -0.03 6.81
CA GLY A 240 -13.79 0.79 6.09
C GLY A 240 -14.33 0.20 4.78
N PRO A 241 -14.96 1.03 3.91
CA PRO A 241 -15.65 0.57 2.69
C PRO A 241 -14.74 -0.08 1.65
N ILE A 242 -13.49 0.40 1.52
CA ILE A 242 -12.53 -0.17 0.56
C ILE A 242 -12.17 -1.61 0.96
N GLN A 243 -11.90 -1.85 2.25
CA GLN A 243 -11.59 -3.19 2.75
C GLN A 243 -12.75 -4.16 2.52
N GLN A 244 -13.98 -3.75 2.73
CA GLN A 244 -15.16 -4.58 2.46
C GLN A 244 -15.22 -5.00 0.99
N ARG A 245 -14.96 -4.09 0.06
CA ARG A 245 -14.92 -4.39 -1.39
C ARG A 245 -13.74 -5.28 -1.77
N LEU A 246 -12.58 -5.08 -1.18
CA LEU A 246 -11.41 -5.93 -1.42
C LEU A 246 -11.64 -7.35 -0.92
N THR A 247 -12.15 -7.50 0.30
CA THR A 247 -12.43 -8.81 0.89
C THR A 247 -13.49 -9.59 0.10
N SER A 248 -14.54 -8.90 -0.37
CA SER A 248 -15.62 -9.55 -1.14
C SER A 248 -15.18 -10.03 -2.54
N LYS A 249 -14.13 -9.44 -3.11
CA LYS A 249 -13.65 -9.75 -4.47
C LYS A 249 -12.42 -10.66 -4.50
N SER A 250 -11.56 -10.58 -3.47
CA SER A 250 -10.25 -11.23 -3.53
C SER A 250 -10.22 -12.63 -2.94
N HIS A 251 -11.16 -12.99 -2.05
CA HIS A 251 -11.19 -14.27 -1.31
C HIS A 251 -9.82 -14.69 -0.72
N VAL A 252 -8.96 -13.70 -0.39
CA VAL A 252 -7.58 -13.93 0.06
C VAL A 252 -7.55 -14.03 1.58
N ASP A 253 -8.27 -14.99 2.16
CA ASP A 253 -8.27 -15.23 3.61
C ASP A 253 -7.15 -16.20 4.03
N ALA A 254 -6.51 -16.88 3.06
CA ALA A 254 -5.43 -17.81 3.32
C ALA A 254 -4.08 -17.09 3.49
N PRO A 255 -3.30 -17.34 4.57
CA PRO A 255 -2.00 -16.71 4.79
C PRO A 255 -1.01 -16.91 3.64
N ARG A 256 -1.06 -18.04 2.94
CA ARG A 256 -0.21 -18.34 1.77
C ARG A 256 -0.45 -17.38 0.61
N ALA A 257 -1.71 -17.19 0.20
CA ALA A 257 -2.08 -16.30 -0.88
C ALA A 257 -1.73 -14.84 -0.52
N ALA A 258 -2.01 -14.44 0.72
CA ALA A 258 -1.64 -13.13 1.24
C ALA A 258 -0.12 -12.90 1.23
N THR A 259 0.68 -13.91 1.60
CA THR A 259 2.15 -13.85 1.55
C THR A 259 2.65 -13.66 0.13
N LEU A 260 2.14 -14.43 -0.84
CA LEU A 260 2.56 -14.34 -2.23
C LEU A 260 2.27 -12.97 -2.84
N ILE A 261 1.05 -12.44 -2.61
CA ILE A 261 0.66 -11.11 -3.10
C ILE A 261 1.55 -10.03 -2.46
N ALA A 262 1.72 -10.07 -1.14
CA ALA A 262 2.53 -9.09 -0.42
C ALA A 262 4.01 -9.12 -0.86
N THR A 263 4.58 -10.32 -1.04
CA THR A 263 5.97 -10.49 -1.49
C THR A 263 6.16 -9.95 -2.91
N LEU A 264 5.27 -10.32 -3.84
CA LEU A 264 5.37 -9.88 -5.23
C LEU A 264 5.21 -8.36 -5.34
N TYR A 265 4.26 -7.79 -4.62
CA TYR A 265 4.06 -6.36 -4.58
C TYR A 265 5.28 -5.63 -3.96
N ALA A 266 5.84 -6.14 -2.85
CA ALA A 266 7.05 -5.59 -2.24
C ALA A 266 8.26 -5.63 -3.18
N LEU A 267 8.46 -6.72 -3.90
CA LEU A 267 9.52 -6.86 -4.92
C LEU A 267 9.40 -5.79 -6.01
N ILE A 268 8.18 -5.59 -6.53
CA ILE A 268 7.93 -4.58 -7.57
C ILE A 268 8.25 -3.18 -7.03
N LEU A 269 7.72 -2.81 -5.85
CA LEU A 269 7.98 -1.50 -5.25
C LEU A 269 9.47 -1.29 -4.96
N THR A 270 10.17 -2.32 -4.47
CA THR A 270 11.61 -2.26 -4.21
C THR A 270 12.40 -2.05 -5.50
N GLY A 271 12.05 -2.77 -6.57
CA GLY A 271 12.67 -2.62 -7.88
C GLY A 271 12.50 -1.20 -8.43
N PHE A 272 11.29 -0.63 -8.32
CA PHE A 272 11.05 0.76 -8.71
C PHE A 272 11.80 1.76 -7.83
N SER A 273 11.87 1.54 -6.53
CA SER A 273 12.64 2.40 -5.61
C SER A 273 14.13 2.42 -5.94
N ALA A 274 14.68 1.29 -6.40
CA ALA A 274 16.08 1.20 -6.78
C ALA A 274 16.42 1.93 -8.10
N VAL A 275 15.44 1.99 -9.03
CA VAL A 275 15.64 2.56 -10.37
C VAL A 275 15.22 4.03 -10.43
N SER A 276 14.21 4.43 -9.68
CA SER A 276 13.64 5.78 -9.71
C SER A 276 13.43 6.35 -8.32
N ARG A 277 13.92 7.57 -8.11
CA ARG A 277 13.62 8.36 -6.90
C ARG A 277 12.27 9.07 -6.99
N GLY A 278 11.71 9.22 -8.19
CA GLY A 278 10.41 9.87 -8.36
C GLY A 278 9.26 9.06 -7.77
N PRO A 279 8.20 9.71 -7.29
CA PRO A 279 7.01 9.01 -6.82
C PRO A 279 6.30 8.31 -7.99
N LEU A 280 5.70 7.17 -7.70
CA LEU A 280 4.85 6.43 -8.63
C LEU A 280 3.52 6.10 -7.94
N SER A 281 2.48 5.82 -8.72
CA SER A 281 1.21 5.40 -8.15
C SER A 281 1.27 3.94 -7.72
N THR A 282 1.31 3.68 -6.43
CA THR A 282 1.23 2.34 -5.84
C THR A 282 -0.14 1.70 -6.12
N THR A 283 -1.21 2.50 -6.20
CA THR A 283 -2.54 2.07 -6.66
C THR A 283 -2.48 1.42 -8.05
N TRP A 284 -1.77 2.01 -9.00
CA TRP A 284 -1.64 1.45 -10.34
C TRP A 284 -0.85 0.14 -10.33
N VAL A 285 0.22 0.06 -9.54
CA VAL A 285 0.98 -1.20 -9.35
C VAL A 285 0.07 -2.29 -8.77
N PHE A 286 -0.70 -1.97 -7.75
CA PHE A 286 -1.65 -2.91 -7.14
C PHE A 286 -2.72 -3.39 -8.13
N LEU A 287 -3.32 -2.47 -8.89
CA LEU A 287 -4.32 -2.82 -9.91
C LEU A 287 -3.72 -3.68 -11.03
N GLY A 288 -2.48 -3.38 -11.46
CA GLY A 288 -1.76 -4.21 -12.43
C GLY A 288 -1.55 -5.64 -11.92
N LEU A 289 -1.12 -5.78 -10.66
CA LEU A 289 -0.91 -7.08 -10.03
C LEU A 289 -2.20 -7.90 -9.95
N LEU A 290 -3.31 -7.29 -9.54
CA LEU A 290 -4.61 -7.95 -9.50
C LEU A 290 -5.12 -8.33 -10.88
N ALA A 291 -4.96 -7.45 -11.87
CA ALA A 291 -5.36 -7.73 -13.26
C ALA A 291 -4.55 -8.91 -13.84
N GLY A 292 -3.23 -8.94 -13.63
CA GLY A 292 -2.37 -10.03 -14.06
C GLY A 292 -2.76 -11.36 -13.42
N ARG A 293 -3.03 -11.35 -12.09
CA ARG A 293 -3.56 -12.51 -11.37
C ARG A 293 -4.87 -13.01 -12.00
N GLU A 294 -5.83 -12.12 -12.18
CA GLU A 294 -7.16 -12.49 -12.70
C GLU A 294 -7.08 -13.07 -14.12
N MET A 295 -6.27 -12.45 -14.99
CA MET A 295 -6.04 -12.97 -16.34
C MET A 295 -5.44 -14.39 -16.32
N ALA A 296 -4.44 -14.64 -15.48
CA ALA A 296 -3.83 -15.96 -15.35
C ALA A 296 -4.84 -17.01 -14.88
N LEU A 297 -5.68 -16.67 -13.90
CA LEU A 297 -6.71 -17.57 -13.40
C LEU A 297 -7.78 -17.87 -14.45
N GLN A 298 -8.24 -16.87 -15.20
CA GLN A 298 -9.23 -17.07 -16.27
C GLN A 298 -8.69 -17.91 -17.43
N LEU A 299 -7.42 -17.70 -17.81
CA LEU A 299 -6.78 -18.55 -18.84
C LEU A 299 -6.69 -20.00 -18.39
N SER A 300 -6.28 -20.24 -17.14
CA SER A 300 -6.20 -21.62 -16.61
C SER A 300 -7.55 -22.33 -16.52
N LEU A 301 -8.66 -21.58 -16.40
CA LEU A 301 -10.03 -22.15 -16.44
C LEU A 301 -10.50 -22.49 -17.85
N ARG A 302 -10.06 -21.77 -18.89
CA ARG A 302 -10.44 -22.04 -20.28
C ARG A 302 -9.74 -23.22 -20.88
N GLU A 303 -8.62 -23.65 -20.29
CA GLU A 303 -7.86 -24.82 -20.73
C GLU A 303 -8.37 -26.15 -20.10
N ARG A 304 -9.38 -26.07 -19.25
CA ARG A 304 -10.10 -27.21 -18.68
C ARG A 304 -11.39 -27.49 -19.44
#